data_bffa8cf290fe709cbbffd031e06fa1d5
#
_entry.id   bffa8cf290fe709cbbffd031e06fa1d5
#
_cell.length_a   1.000
_cell.length_b   1.000
_cell.length_c   1.000
_cell.angle_alpha   90.00
_cell.angle_beta   90.00
_cell.angle_gamma   90.00
#
_symmetry.space_group_name_H-M   'P 1'
#
loop_
_entity.id
_entity.type
_entity.pdbx_description
1 polymer ?
#
loop_
_entity_poly.entity_id
_entity_poly.type
_entity_poly.pdbx_seq_one_letter_code
_entity_poly.pdbx_strand_id
1 'polypeptide(L)'
;MEALAKSLGVNIKTDSPIKKILVNQLDEAYGIRANGENHYCDYVLSGADYHHTETLLDEDFRQYSEAYWEAKTFAPSSLLFYVGFNKKLKNVNHHTLFFDVDFGLHAQDIYDNAKWPEDPLFYASFPSITDESSAPNGKEAGIFLIPLAPGLEDTPELRETYFNKIMTRFETLTSQKVCDDILFKESYCVNDFIKDYNSYKGNAYGMANTLLQTAFLRPKLKSKKVKKLFFTGQL
;
A
#
# COMPACT_ATOMS: atom_id res chain seq x y z
N MET A 1 21.02 -2.95 -1.50
CA MET A 1 20.52 -3.74 -0.35
C MET A 1 20.68 -5.25 -0.61
N GLU A 2 20.14 -5.80 -1.70
CA GLU A 2 20.22 -7.24 -2.01
C GLU A 2 21.65 -7.80 -2.02
N ALA A 3 22.58 -7.16 -2.72
CA ALA A 3 23.98 -7.58 -2.76
C ALA A 3 24.62 -7.63 -1.36
N LEU A 4 24.31 -6.65 -0.51
CA LEU A 4 24.78 -6.64 0.88
C LEU A 4 24.18 -7.79 1.69
N ALA A 5 22.88 -8.03 1.57
CA ALA A 5 22.23 -9.14 2.27
C ALA A 5 22.87 -10.48 1.89
N LYS A 6 23.06 -10.72 0.58
CA LYS A 6 23.73 -11.94 0.08
C LYS A 6 25.17 -12.06 0.59
N SER A 7 25.94 -10.97 0.66
CA SER A 7 27.31 -10.99 1.19
C SER A 7 27.38 -11.32 2.69
N LEU A 8 26.27 -11.08 3.42
CA LEU A 8 26.10 -11.45 4.82
C LEU A 8 25.50 -12.87 5.03
N GLY A 9 25.37 -13.66 3.96
CA GLY A 9 24.88 -15.04 4.03
C GLY A 9 23.36 -15.17 3.97
N VAL A 10 22.61 -14.09 3.67
CA VAL A 10 21.16 -14.17 3.53
C VAL A 10 20.79 -14.89 2.24
N ASN A 11 19.95 -15.91 2.34
CA ASN A 11 19.37 -16.59 1.19
C ASN A 11 18.04 -15.93 0.84
N ILE A 12 17.98 -15.26 -0.33
CA ILE A 12 16.80 -14.57 -0.82
C ILE A 12 16.12 -15.46 -1.87
N LYS A 13 14.84 -15.78 -1.64
CA LYS A 13 13.99 -16.52 -2.57
C LYS A 13 12.82 -15.62 -3.01
N THR A 14 12.76 -15.30 -4.29
CA THR A 14 11.62 -14.66 -4.94
C THR A 14 10.62 -15.71 -5.44
N ASP A 15 9.45 -15.28 -5.88
CA ASP A 15 8.41 -16.16 -6.42
C ASP A 15 8.06 -17.35 -5.50
N SER A 16 8.12 -17.09 -4.19
CA SER A 16 7.96 -18.09 -3.15
C SER A 16 6.86 -17.71 -2.17
N PRO A 17 5.59 -17.68 -2.62
CA PRO A 17 4.46 -17.31 -1.76
C PRO A 17 4.33 -18.31 -0.60
N ILE A 18 4.32 -17.77 0.62
CA ILE A 18 4.10 -18.56 1.83
C ILE A 18 2.63 -18.95 1.91
N LYS A 19 2.36 -20.23 2.15
CA LYS A 19 1.00 -20.76 2.25
C LYS A 19 0.62 -21.21 3.67
N LYS A 20 1.61 -21.45 4.52
CA LYS A 20 1.36 -21.84 5.92
C LYS A 20 2.57 -21.54 6.79
N ILE A 21 2.32 -21.13 8.04
CA ILE A 21 3.29 -21.14 9.13
C ILE A 21 3.12 -22.46 9.87
N LEU A 22 4.21 -23.20 10.05
CA LEU A 22 4.21 -24.52 10.68
C LEU A 22 4.37 -24.36 12.18
N VAL A 23 3.42 -24.88 12.96
CA VAL A 23 3.40 -24.83 14.43
C VAL A 23 3.43 -26.26 14.98
N ASN A 24 4.28 -26.49 15.99
CA ASN A 24 4.41 -27.80 16.63
C ASN A 24 3.47 -27.96 17.85
N GLN A 25 3.49 -29.12 18.49
CA GLN A 25 2.68 -29.44 19.67
C GLN A 25 3.03 -28.60 20.94
N LEU A 26 4.13 -27.85 20.94
CA LEU A 26 4.53 -26.94 22.00
C LEU A 26 4.12 -25.48 21.74
N ASP A 27 3.28 -25.25 20.75
CA ASP A 27 2.84 -23.95 20.24
C ASP A 27 4.04 -23.10 19.75
N GLU A 28 5.02 -23.71 19.10
CA GLU A 28 6.18 -23.03 18.55
C GLU A 28 6.15 -23.03 17.02
N ALA A 29 6.36 -21.87 16.41
CA ALA A 29 6.67 -21.80 14.99
C ALA A 29 8.04 -22.45 14.74
N TYR A 30 8.09 -23.40 13.81
CA TYR A 30 9.31 -24.14 13.48
C TYR A 30 9.62 -24.16 11.99
N GLY A 31 8.85 -23.44 11.19
CA GLY A 31 9.05 -23.36 9.75
C GLY A 31 7.88 -22.73 9.01
N ILE A 32 8.02 -22.68 7.72
CA ILE A 32 7.00 -22.19 6.78
C ILE A 32 6.84 -23.19 5.63
N ARG A 33 5.71 -23.12 4.94
CA ARG A 33 5.47 -23.86 3.68
C ARG A 33 5.39 -22.88 2.51
N ALA A 34 6.28 -23.06 1.53
CA ALA A 34 6.31 -22.32 0.28
C ALA A 34 6.47 -23.28 -0.90
N ASN A 35 5.76 -23.05 -2.01
CA ASN A 35 5.86 -23.86 -3.23
C ASN A 35 5.71 -25.38 -2.99
N GLY A 36 4.90 -25.79 -1.99
CA GLY A 36 4.69 -27.20 -1.62
C GLY A 36 5.77 -27.80 -0.71
N GLU A 37 6.85 -27.10 -0.43
CA GLU A 37 7.97 -27.56 0.40
C GLU A 37 7.93 -26.91 1.78
N ASN A 38 8.38 -27.63 2.81
CA ASN A 38 8.58 -27.10 4.15
C ASN A 38 10.02 -26.59 4.29
N HIS A 39 10.14 -25.36 4.79
CA HIS A 39 11.41 -24.73 5.17
C HIS A 39 11.44 -24.58 6.68
N TYR A 40 12.36 -25.28 7.35
CA TYR A 40 12.47 -25.26 8.80
C TYR A 40 13.38 -24.14 9.29
N CYS A 41 13.06 -23.57 10.47
CA CYS A 41 13.81 -22.47 11.05
C CYS A 41 13.58 -22.38 12.57
N ASP A 42 14.43 -21.63 13.26
CA ASP A 42 14.32 -21.39 14.69
C ASP A 42 13.30 -20.32 15.05
N TYR A 43 13.10 -19.34 14.15
CA TYR A 43 12.18 -18.21 14.29
C TYR A 43 11.52 -17.88 12.97
N VAL A 44 10.28 -17.41 13.04
CA VAL A 44 9.57 -16.81 11.91
C VAL A 44 9.35 -15.33 12.20
N LEU A 45 9.82 -14.46 11.31
CA LEU A 45 9.56 -13.03 11.32
C LEU A 45 8.76 -12.67 10.06
N SER A 46 7.50 -12.32 10.23
CA SER A 46 6.64 -11.92 9.12
C SER A 46 6.69 -10.41 8.90
N GLY A 47 7.01 -9.99 7.67
CA GLY A 47 6.90 -8.62 7.20
C GLY A 47 5.69 -8.40 6.27
N ALA A 48 4.83 -9.41 6.11
CA ALA A 48 3.58 -9.28 5.36
C ALA A 48 2.51 -8.60 6.23
N ASP A 49 1.38 -8.22 5.59
CA ASP A 49 0.21 -7.71 6.29
C ASP A 49 -0.16 -8.61 7.49
N TYR A 50 -0.52 -7.99 8.63
CA TYR A 50 -0.72 -8.72 9.87
C TYR A 50 -1.91 -9.68 9.78
N HIS A 51 -3.05 -9.21 9.26
CA HIS A 51 -4.24 -10.05 9.04
C HIS A 51 -3.87 -11.23 8.14
N HIS A 52 -3.22 -10.96 7.00
CA HIS A 52 -2.76 -12.02 6.11
C HIS A 52 -1.84 -13.02 6.81
N THR A 53 -0.89 -12.56 7.61
CA THR A 53 0.01 -13.45 8.36
C THR A 53 -0.77 -14.37 9.29
N GLU A 54 -1.83 -13.86 9.95
CA GLU A 54 -2.67 -14.71 10.81
C GLU A 54 -3.47 -15.74 10.00
N THR A 55 -3.83 -15.45 8.76
CA THR A 55 -4.50 -16.44 7.89
C THR A 55 -3.59 -17.60 7.48
N LEU A 56 -2.27 -17.44 7.60
CA LEU A 56 -1.30 -18.52 7.36
C LEU A 56 -1.20 -19.52 8.54
N LEU A 57 -1.87 -19.23 9.66
CA LEU A 57 -1.99 -20.10 10.84
C LEU A 57 -3.31 -20.87 10.81
N ASP A 58 -3.32 -22.05 11.42
CA ASP A 58 -4.57 -22.72 11.76
C ASP A 58 -5.38 -21.84 12.72
N GLU A 59 -6.73 -21.90 12.68
CA GLU A 59 -7.61 -20.95 13.37
C GLU A 59 -7.35 -20.85 14.88
N ASP A 60 -7.06 -21.96 15.53
CA ASP A 60 -6.78 -22.02 16.96
C ASP A 60 -5.55 -21.18 17.38
N PHE A 61 -4.62 -20.94 16.45
CA PHE A 61 -3.41 -20.17 16.66
C PHE A 61 -3.55 -18.69 16.32
N ARG A 62 -4.64 -18.27 15.69
CA ARG A 62 -4.88 -16.85 15.39
C ARG A 62 -5.19 -16.08 16.67
N GLN A 63 -4.58 -14.92 16.81
CA GLN A 63 -4.74 -14.06 18.00
C GLN A 63 -6.03 -13.25 17.95
N TYR A 64 -6.44 -12.87 16.75
CA TYR A 64 -7.53 -11.95 16.50
C TYR A 64 -8.55 -12.59 15.56
N SER A 65 -9.84 -12.43 15.88
CA SER A 65 -10.95 -12.90 15.05
C SER A 65 -11.19 -11.96 13.85
N GLU A 66 -11.93 -12.43 12.86
CA GLU A 66 -12.37 -11.57 11.75
C GLU A 66 -13.21 -10.38 12.28
N ALA A 67 -14.05 -10.59 13.29
CA ALA A 67 -14.80 -9.51 13.92
C ALA A 67 -13.90 -8.43 14.56
N TYR A 68 -12.73 -8.84 15.08
CA TYR A 68 -11.75 -7.86 15.56
C TYR A 68 -11.22 -6.99 14.42
N TRP A 69 -10.83 -7.60 13.30
CA TRP A 69 -10.30 -6.87 12.15
C TRP A 69 -11.36 -5.96 11.50
N GLU A 70 -12.60 -6.45 11.38
CA GLU A 70 -13.73 -5.67 10.87
C GLU A 70 -14.04 -4.43 11.71
N ALA A 71 -13.86 -4.52 13.03
CA ALA A 71 -14.10 -3.42 13.96
C ALA A 71 -12.96 -2.38 14.00
N LYS A 72 -11.88 -2.59 13.25
CA LYS A 72 -10.72 -1.67 13.25
C LYS A 72 -10.80 -0.65 12.13
N THR A 73 -10.32 0.56 12.46
CA THR A 73 -10.10 1.61 11.46
C THR A 73 -8.74 1.38 10.81
N PHE A 74 -8.73 1.26 9.50
CA PHE A 74 -7.50 1.15 8.73
C PHE A 74 -7.09 2.51 8.16
N ALA A 75 -5.81 2.68 7.94
CA ALA A 75 -5.26 3.82 7.22
C ALA A 75 -5.71 3.78 5.76
N PRO A 76 -5.65 4.90 5.04
CA PRO A 76 -6.15 4.96 3.68
C PRO A 76 -5.50 3.94 2.74
N SER A 77 -6.26 3.52 1.75
CA SER A 77 -5.76 3.04 0.47
C SER A 77 -5.41 4.23 -0.42
N SER A 78 -5.05 3.98 -1.65
CA SER A 78 -4.80 5.03 -2.62
C SER A 78 -5.07 4.58 -4.05
N LEU A 79 -5.47 5.53 -4.90
CA LEU A 79 -5.36 5.40 -6.34
C LEU A 79 -4.12 6.16 -6.79
N LEU A 80 -3.19 5.42 -7.37
CA LEU A 80 -1.94 5.93 -7.90
C LEU A 80 -1.99 5.93 -9.43
N PHE A 81 -1.40 6.97 -10.04
CA PHE A 81 -1.09 6.97 -11.46
C PHE A 81 0.39 7.29 -11.66
N TYR A 82 1.05 6.47 -12.45
CA TYR A 82 2.40 6.68 -12.95
C TYR A 82 2.27 7.18 -14.38
N VAL A 83 2.73 8.39 -14.64
CA VAL A 83 2.52 9.07 -15.93
C VAL A 83 3.85 9.56 -16.48
N GLY A 84 4.13 9.23 -17.74
CA GLY A 84 5.24 9.81 -18.48
C GLY A 84 4.75 10.91 -19.43
N PHE A 85 5.37 12.09 -19.38
CA PHE A 85 5.05 13.22 -20.22
C PHE A 85 6.15 13.48 -21.27
N ASN A 86 5.76 13.78 -22.49
CA ASN A 86 6.67 14.11 -23.60
C ASN A 86 7.15 15.57 -23.59
N LYS A 87 7.15 16.18 -22.41
CA LYS A 87 7.63 17.54 -22.18
C LYS A 87 8.00 17.76 -20.74
N LYS A 88 8.73 18.84 -20.44
CA LYS A 88 8.91 19.33 -19.08
C LYS A 88 7.66 20.06 -18.60
N LEU A 89 7.28 19.81 -17.35
CA LEU A 89 6.14 20.47 -16.71
C LEU A 89 6.55 21.81 -16.10
N LYS A 90 5.60 22.74 -16.06
CA LYS A 90 5.75 24.08 -15.47
C LYS A 90 4.82 24.25 -14.29
N ASN A 91 5.10 25.25 -13.45
CA ASN A 91 4.27 25.62 -12.30
C ASN A 91 4.01 24.46 -11.32
N VAL A 92 4.95 23.55 -11.19
CA VAL A 92 4.95 22.44 -10.25
C VAL A 92 6.31 22.32 -9.57
N ASN A 93 6.32 21.80 -8.36
CA ASN A 93 7.53 21.41 -7.63
C ASN A 93 7.66 19.88 -7.63
N HIS A 94 8.81 19.35 -7.21
CA HIS A 94 9.00 17.91 -7.04
C HIS A 94 7.84 17.28 -6.26
N HIS A 95 7.43 17.90 -5.16
CA HIS A 95 6.25 17.52 -4.39
C HIS A 95 5.23 18.65 -4.44
N THR A 96 4.02 18.37 -4.91
CA THR A 96 2.93 19.33 -5.01
C THR A 96 1.65 18.74 -4.46
N LEU A 97 1.01 19.45 -3.55
CA LEU A 97 -0.31 19.10 -3.00
C LEU A 97 -1.38 19.99 -3.65
N PHE A 98 -2.45 19.37 -4.12
CA PHE A 98 -3.59 20.05 -4.72
C PHE A 98 -4.77 20.00 -3.75
N PHE A 99 -4.89 21.06 -2.93
CA PHE A 99 -5.90 21.25 -1.88
C PHE A 99 -6.85 22.41 -2.27
N ASP A 100 -7.42 22.30 -3.45
CA ASP A 100 -8.30 23.29 -4.04
C ASP A 100 -9.79 23.05 -3.74
N VAL A 101 -10.10 22.00 -2.96
CA VAL A 101 -11.45 21.67 -2.46
C VAL A 101 -11.41 21.38 -0.97
N ASP A 102 -12.59 21.22 -0.34
CA ASP A 102 -12.70 21.02 1.11
C ASP A 102 -12.03 19.71 1.56
N PHE A 103 -11.03 19.82 2.42
CA PHE A 103 -10.33 18.69 3.02
C PHE A 103 -11.24 17.83 3.90
N GLY A 104 -12.18 18.47 4.65
CA GLY A 104 -13.05 17.77 5.59
C GLY A 104 -13.97 16.77 4.90
N LEU A 105 -14.51 17.14 3.75
CA LEU A 105 -15.36 16.24 2.95
C LEU A 105 -14.57 15.00 2.49
N HIS A 106 -13.38 15.19 1.96
CA HIS A 106 -12.56 14.07 1.53
C HIS A 106 -12.12 13.16 2.71
N ALA A 107 -11.80 13.74 3.87
CA ALA A 107 -11.50 12.98 5.08
C ALA A 107 -12.70 12.15 5.55
N GLN A 108 -13.92 12.70 5.50
CA GLN A 108 -15.15 11.96 5.81
C GLN A 108 -15.38 10.78 4.84
N ASP A 109 -15.10 10.97 3.56
CA ASP A 109 -15.22 9.91 2.55
C ASP A 109 -14.21 8.76 2.77
N ILE A 110 -13.10 9.02 3.46
CA ILE A 110 -12.12 8.00 3.82
C ILE A 110 -12.49 7.28 5.13
N TYR A 111 -12.85 8.02 6.18
CA TYR A 111 -12.91 7.50 7.55
C TYR A 111 -14.31 7.27 8.09
N ASP A 112 -15.30 8.07 7.68
CA ASP A 112 -16.64 8.03 8.25
C ASP A 112 -17.66 7.33 7.34
N ASN A 113 -17.59 7.61 6.03
CA ASN A 113 -18.54 7.12 5.04
C ASN A 113 -17.79 6.61 3.81
N ALA A 114 -17.10 5.47 3.94
CA ALA A 114 -16.24 4.92 2.91
C ALA A 114 -16.87 4.94 1.51
N LYS A 115 -16.44 5.87 0.67
CA LYS A 115 -16.88 6.03 -0.71
C LYS A 115 -15.81 6.71 -1.56
N TRP A 116 -15.95 6.63 -2.85
CA TRP A 116 -15.15 7.40 -3.79
C TRP A 116 -15.44 8.91 -3.63
N PRO A 117 -14.42 9.77 -3.44
CA PRO A 117 -14.64 11.22 -3.24
C PRO A 117 -15.17 11.87 -4.50
N GLU A 118 -16.17 12.74 -4.36
CA GLU A 118 -16.72 13.47 -5.51
C GLU A 118 -15.67 14.38 -6.13
N ASP A 119 -14.98 15.16 -5.30
CA ASP A 119 -13.89 16.06 -5.69
C ASP A 119 -12.61 15.66 -4.93
N PRO A 120 -11.79 14.76 -5.48
CA PRO A 120 -10.63 14.25 -4.76
C PRO A 120 -9.55 15.31 -4.58
N LEU A 121 -9.03 15.45 -3.38
CA LEU A 121 -7.72 16.03 -3.16
C LEU A 121 -6.65 15.06 -3.69
N PHE A 122 -5.57 15.58 -4.21
CA PHE A 122 -4.50 14.73 -4.71
C PHE A 122 -3.12 15.32 -4.47
N TYR A 123 -2.17 14.44 -4.37
CA TYR A 123 -0.75 14.73 -4.34
C TYR A 123 -0.13 14.38 -5.70
N ALA A 124 0.86 15.15 -6.12
CA ALA A 124 1.68 14.82 -7.27
C ALA A 124 3.18 14.92 -6.94
N SER A 125 3.97 13.99 -7.49
CA SER A 125 5.43 13.99 -7.41
C SER A 125 6.05 13.97 -8.80
N PHE A 126 7.02 14.86 -9.01
CA PHE A 126 7.77 14.98 -10.26
C PHE A 126 9.27 14.86 -9.97
N PRO A 127 9.81 13.64 -9.75
CA PRO A 127 11.19 13.44 -9.34
C PRO A 127 12.20 14.01 -10.33
N SER A 128 11.89 14.03 -11.62
CA SER A 128 12.75 14.56 -12.66
C SER A 128 12.95 16.10 -12.63
N ILE A 129 12.25 16.80 -11.74
CA ILE A 129 12.55 18.24 -11.46
C ILE A 129 13.86 18.39 -10.68
N THR A 130 14.17 17.48 -9.78
CA THR A 130 15.36 17.54 -8.92
C THR A 130 16.43 16.51 -9.26
N ASP A 131 16.05 15.44 -9.95
CA ASP A 131 16.96 14.38 -10.44
C ASP A 131 16.68 14.11 -11.92
N GLU A 132 17.48 14.70 -12.79
CA GLU A 132 17.34 14.59 -14.25
C GLU A 132 17.44 13.14 -14.73
N SER A 133 18.06 12.22 -13.96
CA SER A 133 18.16 10.80 -14.32
C SER A 133 16.83 10.05 -14.20
N SER A 134 15.83 10.63 -13.52
CA SER A 134 14.50 10.03 -13.30
C SER A 134 13.58 10.06 -14.53
N ALA A 135 13.95 10.78 -15.59
CA ALA A 135 13.24 10.78 -16.87
C ALA A 135 14.19 11.02 -18.05
N PRO A 136 13.84 10.56 -19.27
CA PRO A 136 14.63 10.91 -20.46
C PRO A 136 14.69 12.42 -20.68
N ASN A 137 15.75 12.90 -21.35
CA ASN A 137 15.95 14.32 -21.61
C ASN A 137 14.74 14.95 -22.29
N GLY A 138 14.31 16.11 -21.80
CA GLY A 138 13.15 16.85 -22.27
C GLY A 138 11.79 16.27 -21.84
N LYS A 139 11.77 15.18 -21.10
CA LYS A 139 10.55 14.52 -20.60
C LYS A 139 10.39 14.68 -19.09
N GLU A 140 9.19 14.35 -18.58
CA GLU A 140 8.89 14.40 -17.16
C GLU A 140 8.25 13.08 -16.70
N ALA A 141 8.63 12.63 -15.50
CA ALA A 141 7.96 11.54 -14.80
C ALA A 141 7.05 12.12 -13.72
N GLY A 142 5.80 11.66 -13.68
CA GLY A 142 4.82 12.09 -12.71
C GLY A 142 4.19 10.90 -11.97
N ILE A 143 4.00 11.05 -10.66
CA ILE A 143 3.20 10.16 -9.84
C ILE A 143 2.08 10.99 -9.24
N PHE A 144 0.84 10.57 -9.45
CA PHE A 144 -0.34 11.20 -8.84
C PHE A 144 -0.96 10.23 -7.84
N LEU A 145 -1.36 10.72 -6.69
CA LEU A 145 -1.95 9.93 -5.62
C LEU A 145 -3.22 10.57 -5.10
N ILE A 146 -4.30 9.82 -5.12
CA ILE A 146 -5.58 10.14 -4.47
C ILE A 146 -5.73 9.20 -3.27
N PRO A 147 -5.80 9.72 -2.02
CA PRO A 147 -6.14 8.89 -0.87
C PRO A 147 -7.57 8.37 -0.96
N LEU A 148 -7.80 7.10 -0.63
CA LEU A 148 -9.10 6.44 -0.69
C LEU A 148 -9.37 5.64 0.57
N ALA A 149 -10.65 5.41 0.87
CA ALA A 149 -11.01 4.41 1.88
C ALA A 149 -10.57 3.00 1.45
N PRO A 150 -10.11 2.16 2.37
CA PRO A 150 -9.89 0.74 2.08
C PRO A 150 -11.20 0.03 1.77
N GLY A 151 -11.14 -1.02 0.95
CA GLY A 151 -12.28 -1.89 0.64
C GLY A 151 -13.28 -1.31 -0.35
N LEU A 152 -12.97 -0.20 -0.99
CA LEU A 152 -13.81 0.33 -2.08
C LEU A 152 -13.77 -0.59 -3.30
N GLU A 153 -14.88 -0.61 -4.04
CA GLU A 153 -14.90 -1.20 -5.37
C GLU A 153 -13.89 -0.50 -6.28
N ASP A 154 -13.12 -1.28 -7.01
CA ASP A 154 -12.01 -0.79 -7.85
C ASP A 154 -12.16 -1.39 -9.24
N THR A 155 -12.59 -0.57 -10.20
CA THR A 155 -12.76 -0.97 -11.60
C THR A 155 -11.91 -0.09 -12.54
N PRO A 156 -11.56 -0.61 -13.74
CA PRO A 156 -10.85 0.19 -14.74
C PRO A 156 -11.58 1.50 -15.09
N GLU A 157 -12.92 1.48 -15.13
CA GLU A 157 -13.77 2.63 -15.47
C GLU A 157 -13.70 3.71 -14.38
N LEU A 158 -13.71 3.31 -13.11
CA LEU A 158 -13.51 4.23 -11.98
C LEU A 158 -12.12 4.86 -12.05
N ARG A 159 -11.07 4.07 -12.26
CA ARG A 159 -9.70 4.59 -12.40
C ARG A 159 -9.60 5.61 -13.52
N GLU A 160 -10.19 5.32 -14.68
CA GLU A 160 -10.18 6.24 -15.82
C GLU A 160 -10.96 7.54 -15.52
N THR A 161 -12.11 7.41 -14.88
CA THR A 161 -12.92 8.57 -14.45
C THR A 161 -12.12 9.50 -13.56
N TYR A 162 -11.43 8.95 -12.55
CA TYR A 162 -10.63 9.74 -11.62
C TYR A 162 -9.35 10.29 -12.25
N PHE A 163 -8.74 9.56 -13.17
CA PHE A 163 -7.63 10.10 -13.97
C PHE A 163 -8.05 11.36 -14.71
N ASN A 164 -9.15 11.31 -15.43
CA ASN A 164 -9.65 12.44 -16.20
C ASN A 164 -10.04 13.63 -15.31
N LYS A 165 -10.64 13.38 -14.13
CA LYS A 165 -10.95 14.40 -13.15
C LYS A 165 -9.68 15.14 -12.68
N ILE A 166 -8.65 14.41 -12.23
CA ILE A 166 -7.44 15.05 -11.71
C ILE A 166 -6.62 15.71 -12.83
N MET A 167 -6.57 15.16 -14.04
CA MET A 167 -5.86 15.77 -15.15
C MET A 167 -6.50 17.09 -15.58
N THR A 168 -7.83 17.16 -15.67
CA THR A 168 -8.53 18.40 -15.96
C THR A 168 -8.24 19.50 -14.93
N ARG A 169 -8.25 19.14 -13.63
CA ARG A 169 -7.92 20.07 -12.55
C ARG A 169 -6.44 20.44 -12.56
N PHE A 170 -5.55 19.49 -12.78
CA PHE A 170 -4.11 19.71 -12.89
C PHE A 170 -3.77 20.72 -13.99
N GLU A 171 -4.34 20.54 -15.20
CA GLU A 171 -4.16 21.48 -16.31
C GLU A 171 -4.64 22.89 -15.95
N THR A 172 -5.78 23.00 -15.30
CA THR A 172 -6.36 24.29 -14.88
C THR A 172 -5.49 24.98 -13.82
N LEU A 173 -5.13 24.25 -12.76
CA LEU A 173 -4.39 24.79 -11.61
C LEU A 173 -2.94 25.14 -11.96
N THR A 174 -2.34 24.42 -12.91
CA THR A 174 -0.97 24.68 -13.36
C THR A 174 -0.89 25.56 -14.61
N SER A 175 -2.05 25.94 -15.18
CA SER A 175 -2.15 26.77 -16.40
C SER A 175 -1.34 26.22 -17.58
N GLN A 176 -1.43 24.90 -17.80
CA GLN A 176 -0.74 24.23 -18.90
C GLN A 176 -1.58 23.06 -19.44
N LYS A 177 -1.41 22.73 -20.72
CA LYS A 177 -1.98 21.55 -21.34
C LYS A 177 -0.97 20.41 -21.29
N VAL A 178 -1.39 19.21 -20.85
CA VAL A 178 -0.51 18.05 -20.69
C VAL A 178 -1.11 16.75 -21.19
N CYS A 179 -2.44 16.67 -21.36
CA CYS A 179 -3.10 15.42 -21.71
C CYS A 179 -2.65 14.88 -23.08
N ASP A 180 -2.41 15.77 -24.05
CA ASP A 180 -1.92 15.39 -25.38
C ASP A 180 -0.43 14.97 -25.39
N ASP A 181 0.29 15.26 -24.32
CA ASP A 181 1.71 14.93 -24.17
C ASP A 181 1.95 13.67 -23.32
N ILE A 182 0.91 12.92 -22.96
CA ILE A 182 1.03 11.68 -22.19
C ILE A 182 1.59 10.57 -23.08
N LEU A 183 2.75 10.03 -22.71
CA LEU A 183 3.41 8.92 -23.39
C LEU A 183 2.91 7.55 -22.91
N PHE A 184 2.68 7.44 -21.61
CA PHE A 184 2.12 6.25 -20.97
C PHE A 184 1.44 6.64 -19.67
N LYS A 185 0.54 5.76 -19.22
CA LYS A 185 -0.15 5.86 -17.96
C LYS A 185 -0.36 4.46 -17.40
N GLU A 186 0.05 4.25 -16.16
CA GLU A 186 -0.23 3.03 -15.40
C GLU A 186 -0.95 3.42 -14.12
N SER A 187 -1.86 2.57 -13.66
CA SER A 187 -2.59 2.81 -12.42
C SER A 187 -2.37 1.68 -11.41
N TYR A 188 -2.44 2.01 -10.12
CA TYR A 188 -2.34 1.07 -9.02
C TYR A 188 -3.35 1.47 -7.94
N CYS A 189 -4.22 0.54 -7.50
CA CYS A 189 -5.32 0.86 -6.61
C CYS A 189 -5.62 -0.30 -5.64
N VAL A 190 -6.78 -0.26 -4.99
CA VAL A 190 -7.22 -1.19 -3.92
C VAL A 190 -6.97 -2.66 -4.28
N ASN A 191 -7.40 -3.10 -5.48
CA ASN A 191 -7.25 -4.48 -5.91
C ASN A 191 -5.78 -4.89 -6.10
N ASP A 192 -4.93 -3.96 -6.51
CA ASP A 192 -3.49 -4.22 -6.67
C ASP A 192 -2.81 -4.37 -5.31
N PHE A 193 -3.18 -3.55 -4.30
CA PHE A 193 -2.70 -3.72 -2.92
C PHE A 193 -3.11 -5.07 -2.34
N ILE A 194 -4.35 -5.53 -2.60
CA ILE A 194 -4.81 -6.86 -2.18
C ILE A 194 -3.99 -7.95 -2.86
N LYS A 195 -3.83 -7.85 -4.18
CA LYS A 195 -3.18 -8.87 -4.99
C LYS A 195 -1.67 -9.00 -4.69
N ASP A 196 -0.96 -7.87 -4.63
CA ASP A 196 0.50 -7.86 -4.61
C ASP A 196 1.06 -7.91 -3.18
N TYR A 197 0.34 -7.34 -2.19
CA TYR A 197 0.77 -7.26 -0.79
C TYR A 197 -0.10 -8.09 0.17
N ASN A 198 -1.16 -8.74 -0.31
CA ASN A 198 -2.17 -9.40 0.53
C ASN A 198 -2.75 -8.45 1.60
N SER A 199 -2.83 -7.17 1.28
CA SER A 199 -3.20 -6.10 2.21
C SER A 199 -4.68 -6.21 2.58
N TYR A 200 -4.98 -6.18 3.88
CA TYR A 200 -6.37 -6.28 4.34
C TYR A 200 -7.22 -5.11 3.81
N LYS A 201 -8.29 -5.43 3.05
CA LYS A 201 -9.13 -4.45 2.36
C LYS A 201 -8.36 -3.51 1.42
N GLY A 202 -7.16 -3.88 1.00
CA GLY A 202 -6.33 -3.05 0.11
C GLY A 202 -5.83 -1.75 0.75
N ASN A 203 -5.69 -1.70 2.09
CA ASN A 203 -5.10 -0.55 2.75
C ASN A 203 -3.61 -0.41 2.38
N ALA A 204 -3.09 0.83 2.35
CA ALA A 204 -1.70 1.08 1.98
C ALA A 204 -0.74 1.23 3.19
N TYR A 205 -1.26 1.37 4.42
CA TYR A 205 -0.45 1.74 5.58
C TYR A 205 -0.78 0.97 6.87
N GLY A 206 -1.61 -0.07 6.82
CA GLY A 206 -2.01 -0.84 8.00
C GLY A 206 -3.09 -0.16 8.83
N MET A 207 -3.14 -0.48 10.12
CA MET A 207 -4.11 0.12 11.04
C MET A 207 -3.85 1.62 11.24
N ALA A 208 -4.92 2.41 11.24
CA ALA A 208 -4.84 3.85 11.53
C ALA A 208 -4.38 4.12 12.97
N ASN A 209 -3.65 5.22 13.15
CA ASN A 209 -3.17 5.67 14.47
C ASN A 209 -4.26 6.48 15.21
N THR A 210 -5.39 5.84 15.53
CA THR A 210 -6.40 6.44 16.41
C THR A 210 -6.00 6.28 17.88
N LEU A 211 -6.62 7.05 18.78
CA LEU A 211 -6.34 6.96 20.22
C LEU A 211 -6.50 5.55 20.78
N LEU A 212 -7.47 4.78 20.27
CA LEU A 212 -7.76 3.41 20.71
C LEU A 212 -7.01 2.35 19.89
N GLN A 213 -6.15 2.75 18.96
CA GLN A 213 -5.40 1.84 18.08
C GLN A 213 -3.90 2.17 18.04
N THR A 214 -3.39 2.86 19.02
CA THR A 214 -1.97 3.26 19.08
C THR A 214 -1.25 2.67 20.30
N ALA A 215 0.06 2.73 20.28
CA ALA A 215 0.96 2.27 21.34
C ALA A 215 0.64 0.82 21.81
N PHE A 216 0.31 0.62 23.07
CA PHE A 216 0.06 -0.69 23.66
C PHE A 216 -1.28 -1.33 23.24
N LEU A 217 -2.17 -0.57 22.59
CA LEU A 217 -3.45 -1.05 22.06
C LEU A 217 -3.33 -1.66 20.65
N ARG A 218 -2.19 -1.47 19.98
CA ARG A 218 -1.92 -2.11 18.70
C ARG A 218 -1.66 -3.61 18.84
N PRO A 219 -1.83 -4.40 17.78
CA PRO A 219 -1.34 -5.76 17.68
C PRO A 219 0.13 -5.84 18.10
N LYS A 220 0.49 -6.91 18.81
CA LYS A 220 1.85 -7.05 19.35
C LYS A 220 2.82 -7.56 18.30
N LEU A 221 4.07 -7.08 18.34
CA LEU A 221 5.16 -7.55 17.48
C LEU A 221 5.53 -9.02 17.70
N LYS A 222 5.14 -9.59 18.83
CA LYS A 222 5.32 -11.01 19.14
C LYS A 222 3.96 -11.67 19.27
N SER A 223 3.79 -12.81 18.64
CA SER A 223 2.57 -13.61 18.79
C SER A 223 2.36 -14.00 20.26
N LYS A 224 1.13 -13.91 20.73
CA LYS A 224 0.72 -14.32 22.07
C LYS A 224 0.41 -15.82 22.15
N LYS A 225 0.01 -16.42 21.02
CA LYS A 225 -0.38 -17.84 20.94
C LYS A 225 0.74 -18.72 20.40
N VAL A 226 1.54 -18.20 19.46
CA VAL A 226 2.61 -18.98 18.81
C VAL A 226 3.97 -18.42 19.21
N LYS A 227 4.71 -19.20 19.98
CA LYS A 227 6.11 -18.88 20.34
C LYS A 227 6.96 -18.84 19.06
N LYS A 228 8.04 -18.06 19.08
CA LYS A 228 9.00 -17.92 17.98
C LYS A 228 8.42 -17.29 16.68
N LEU A 229 7.17 -16.78 16.74
CA LEU A 229 6.55 -16.00 15.66
C LEU A 229 6.54 -14.52 16.03
N PHE A 230 7.06 -13.70 15.12
CA PHE A 230 7.18 -12.24 15.26
C PHE A 230 6.62 -11.55 14.01
N PHE A 231 6.23 -10.29 14.18
CA PHE A 231 5.70 -9.43 13.15
C PHE A 231 6.55 -8.16 13.03
N THR A 232 6.68 -7.64 11.83
CA THR A 232 7.37 -6.37 11.55
C THR A 232 6.72 -5.69 10.35
N GLY A 233 7.07 -4.41 10.12
CA GLY A 233 6.55 -3.65 8.99
C GLY A 233 5.24 -2.97 9.30
N GLN A 234 4.30 -3.11 8.38
CA GLN A 234 2.99 -2.48 8.44
C GLN A 234 2.07 -3.22 9.44
N LEU A 235 1.83 -2.62 10.58
CA LEU A 235 1.01 -3.18 11.68
C LEU A 235 -0.25 -2.38 11.88
#